data_ad16b47c36adade326b411ab504413c6
#
_entry.id   ad16b47c36adade326b411ab504413c6
#
_cell.length_a   1.000
_cell.length_b   1.000
_cell.length_c   1.000
_cell.angle_alpha   90.00
_cell.angle_beta   90.00
_cell.angle_gamma   90.00
#
_symmetry.space_group_name_H-M   'P 1'
#
loop_
_entity.id
_entity.type
_entity.pdbx_description
1 polymer ?
#
loop_
_entity_poly.entity_id
_entity_poly.type
_entity_poly.pdbx_seq_one_letter_code
_entity_poly.pdbx_strand_id
1 'polypeptide(L)'
;MPVPGATVMTYAAAPGRACGSCTLCCKVYALPQLEKPPGVWCGHCAPGQGCKIHDALPEQCRRFNCLWMTDGKMPDEWRPDRAKFVLSLYPENGFVYGQVDPGSPAAWRRAPYFDGLRAMAKALIAERRHVLMFLGDDATLIMPDQALSLGKMTTRDNFRIEQVFGPQGPTWRAARI
;
A
#
# COMPACT_ATOMS: atom_id res chain seq x y z
N MET A 1 -10.64 -2.15 3.27
CA MET A 1 -10.80 -2.42 4.72
C MET A 1 -9.86 -3.54 5.11
N PRO A 2 -9.05 -3.42 6.15
CA PRO A 2 -8.42 -4.60 6.72
C PRO A 2 -9.52 -5.52 7.22
N VAL A 3 -9.41 -6.80 6.89
CA VAL A 3 -10.35 -7.85 7.25
C VAL A 3 -10.39 -7.98 8.77
N PRO A 4 -11.55 -8.00 9.44
CA PRO A 4 -11.61 -8.47 10.81
C PRO A 4 -11.14 -9.92 10.85
N GLY A 5 -10.02 -10.20 11.54
CA GLY A 5 -9.44 -11.53 11.67
C GLY A 5 -8.16 -11.80 10.87
N ALA A 6 -7.73 -10.90 9.98
CA ALA A 6 -6.40 -11.02 9.39
C ALA A 6 -5.34 -10.75 10.47
N THR A 7 -4.55 -11.74 10.80
CA THR A 7 -3.38 -11.59 11.66
C THR A 7 -2.35 -10.76 10.92
N VAL A 8 -2.38 -9.45 11.12
CA VAL A 8 -1.31 -8.58 10.62
C VAL A 8 -0.04 -8.97 11.39
N MET A 9 0.87 -9.69 10.75
CA MET A 9 2.18 -9.92 11.32
C MET A 9 2.86 -8.55 11.44
N THR A 10 3.13 -8.12 12.67
CA THR A 10 3.89 -6.92 12.95
C THR A 10 5.35 -7.23 12.66
N TYR A 11 5.83 -6.84 11.49
CA TYR A 11 7.27 -6.73 11.31
C TYR A 11 7.76 -5.60 12.22
N ALA A 12 8.75 -5.88 13.03
CA ALA A 12 9.37 -4.86 13.88
C ALA A 12 9.91 -3.71 13.00
N ALA A 13 9.85 -2.52 13.52
CA ALA A 13 10.48 -1.38 12.86
C ALA A 13 11.98 -1.64 12.69
N ALA A 14 12.52 -1.31 11.53
CA ALA A 14 13.95 -1.37 11.27
C ALA A 14 14.70 -0.39 12.19
N PRO A 15 15.94 -0.69 12.58
CA PRO A 15 16.74 0.21 13.42
C PRO A 15 16.78 1.63 12.84
N GLY A 16 16.53 2.63 13.68
CA GLY A 16 16.51 4.04 13.29
C GLY A 16 15.23 4.51 12.57
N ARG A 17 14.24 3.63 12.34
CA ARG A 17 12.96 4.00 11.75
C ARG A 17 11.93 4.31 12.83
N ALA A 18 11.23 5.43 12.65
CA ALA A 18 10.10 5.82 13.48
C ALA A 18 9.06 6.59 12.65
N CYS A 19 7.79 6.47 12.98
CA CYS A 19 6.72 7.23 12.32
C CYS A 19 6.96 8.74 12.47
N GLY A 20 7.29 9.21 13.68
CA GLY A 20 7.55 10.62 13.95
C GLY A 20 6.43 11.52 13.45
N SER A 21 6.78 12.45 12.56
CA SER A 21 5.84 13.37 11.91
C SER A 21 5.05 12.74 10.75
N CYS A 22 5.39 11.52 10.31
CA CYS A 22 4.64 10.85 9.25
C CYS A 22 3.30 10.36 9.79
N THR A 23 2.22 10.85 9.20
CA THR A 23 0.86 10.56 9.65
C THR A 23 -0.05 10.05 8.52
N LEU A 24 0.48 9.74 7.34
CA LEU A 24 -0.35 9.45 6.17
C LEU A 24 -1.25 8.20 6.36
N CYS A 25 -0.81 7.18 7.09
CA CYS A 25 -1.64 6.03 7.42
C CYS A 25 -2.92 6.41 8.18
N CYS A 26 -2.86 7.48 9.00
CA CYS A 26 -4.02 8.03 9.71
C CYS A 26 -5.05 8.67 8.77
N LYS A 27 -4.69 8.95 7.53
CA LYS A 27 -5.59 9.44 6.49
C LYS A 27 -6.12 8.31 5.61
N VAL A 28 -5.22 7.52 5.04
CA VAL A 28 -5.60 6.61 3.95
C VAL A 28 -6.34 5.35 4.39
N TYR A 29 -6.04 4.81 5.57
CA TYR A 29 -6.72 3.60 6.05
C TYR A 29 -8.01 3.91 6.80
N ALA A 30 -8.98 2.99 6.71
CA ALA A 30 -10.14 2.98 7.58
C ALA A 30 -9.75 2.53 9.00
N LEU A 31 -10.40 3.09 10.01
CA LEU A 31 -10.27 2.69 11.42
C LEU A 31 -11.67 2.44 11.99
N PRO A 32 -12.23 1.23 11.82
CA PRO A 32 -13.60 0.92 12.24
C PRO A 32 -13.84 1.16 13.73
N GLN A 33 -12.85 0.90 14.58
CA GLN A 33 -12.94 1.14 16.04
C GLN A 33 -13.14 2.62 16.41
N LEU A 34 -12.81 3.53 15.49
CA LEU A 34 -12.96 4.98 15.65
C LEU A 34 -13.98 5.54 14.64
N GLU A 35 -14.78 4.68 13.99
CA GLU A 35 -15.74 5.04 12.95
C GLU A 35 -15.15 5.92 11.84
N LYS A 36 -13.84 5.80 11.61
CA LYS A 36 -13.09 6.64 10.69
C LYS A 36 -13.05 5.98 9.30
N PRO A 37 -13.65 6.59 8.27
CA PRO A 37 -13.60 6.08 6.90
C PRO A 37 -12.20 6.24 6.27
N PRO A 38 -11.88 5.50 5.17
CA PRO A 38 -10.64 5.70 4.43
C PRO A 38 -10.61 7.07 3.74
N GLY A 39 -9.42 7.62 3.53
CA GLY A 39 -9.22 8.89 2.83
C GLY A 39 -9.51 10.15 3.66
N VAL A 40 -9.98 10.01 4.89
CA VAL A 40 -10.27 11.10 5.82
C VAL A 40 -9.30 11.06 6.99
N TRP A 41 -8.87 12.22 7.48
CA TRP A 41 -7.98 12.27 8.64
C TRP A 41 -8.66 11.72 9.90
N CYS A 42 -7.92 10.95 10.67
CA CYS A 42 -8.36 10.53 12.01
C CYS A 42 -8.49 11.75 12.93
N GLY A 43 -9.56 11.85 13.72
CA GLY A 43 -9.78 12.94 14.65
C GLY A 43 -8.71 13.08 15.75
N HIS A 44 -8.00 11.99 16.05
CA HIS A 44 -6.87 11.96 16.97
C HIS A 44 -5.51 12.24 16.30
N CYS A 45 -5.49 12.44 14.99
CA CYS A 45 -4.26 12.78 14.27
C CYS A 45 -4.04 14.30 14.28
N ALA A 46 -2.81 14.72 14.58
CA ALA A 46 -2.30 16.03 14.25
C ALA A 46 -1.43 15.87 12.99
N PRO A 47 -1.94 16.19 11.78
CA PRO A 47 -1.22 15.95 10.54
C PRO A 47 0.17 16.58 10.54
N GLY A 48 1.20 15.78 10.22
CA GLY A 48 2.59 16.21 10.23
C GLY A 48 3.21 16.34 11.63
N GLN A 49 2.47 16.02 12.69
CA GLN A 49 2.97 16.11 14.08
C GLN A 49 2.89 14.77 14.83
N GLY A 50 1.92 13.92 14.49
CA GLY A 50 1.76 12.60 15.09
C GLY A 50 0.34 12.31 15.58
N CYS A 51 0.24 11.31 16.44
CA CYS A 51 -1.03 10.87 17.04
C CYS A 51 -1.18 11.44 18.45
N LYS A 52 -2.30 12.10 18.74
CA LYS A 52 -2.60 12.68 20.07
C LYS A 52 -2.85 11.62 21.16
N ILE A 53 -3.20 10.39 20.74
CA ILE A 53 -3.46 9.25 21.63
C ILE A 53 -2.42 8.15 21.45
N HIS A 54 -1.16 8.52 21.18
CA HIS A 54 -0.09 7.56 20.91
C HIS A 54 0.07 6.51 22.00
N ASP A 55 -0.13 6.88 23.27
CA ASP A 55 -0.03 5.97 24.41
C ASP A 55 -1.23 5.03 24.57
N ALA A 56 -2.34 5.34 23.89
CA ALA A 56 -3.58 4.59 23.92
C ALA A 56 -4.09 4.22 22.52
N LEU A 57 -3.15 3.84 21.63
CA LEU A 57 -3.47 3.48 20.25
C LEU A 57 -4.46 2.31 20.17
N PRO A 58 -5.46 2.38 19.27
CA PRO A 58 -6.22 1.21 18.86
C PRO A 58 -5.28 0.08 18.41
N GLU A 59 -5.66 -1.17 18.64
CA GLU A 59 -4.82 -2.33 18.33
C GLU A 59 -4.37 -2.32 16.86
N GLN A 60 -5.26 -1.99 15.94
CA GLN A 60 -4.94 -1.87 14.52
C GLN A 60 -3.78 -0.88 14.25
N CYS A 61 -3.78 0.27 14.91
CA CYS A 61 -2.71 1.27 14.74
C CYS A 61 -1.41 0.81 15.39
N ARG A 62 -1.49 0.15 16.55
CA ARG A 62 -0.32 -0.37 17.28
C ARG A 62 0.40 -1.46 16.51
N ARG A 63 -0.37 -2.31 15.81
CA ARG A 63 0.18 -3.45 15.06
C ARG A 63 0.58 -3.11 13.63
N PHE A 64 0.23 -1.93 13.13
CA PHE A 64 0.52 -1.55 11.76
C PHE A 64 1.90 -0.92 11.63
N ASN A 65 2.76 -1.53 10.81
CA ASN A 65 3.98 -0.92 10.31
C ASN A 65 3.97 -0.92 8.78
N CYS A 66 4.20 0.23 8.19
CA CYS A 66 4.33 0.34 6.74
C CYS A 66 5.68 -0.24 6.27
N LEU A 67 5.79 -0.54 4.98
CA LEU A 67 6.99 -1.14 4.42
C LEU A 67 8.23 -0.26 4.63
N TRP A 68 8.09 1.07 4.56
CA TRP A 68 9.20 1.98 4.88
C TRP A 68 9.69 1.83 6.34
N MET A 69 8.77 1.57 7.27
CA MET A 69 9.14 1.34 8.68
C MET A 69 9.89 0.02 8.88
N THR A 70 9.57 -1.01 8.11
CA THR A 70 10.11 -2.36 8.31
C THR A 70 11.33 -2.66 7.47
N ASP A 71 11.51 -1.98 6.34
CA ASP A 71 12.66 -2.12 5.45
C ASP A 71 13.64 -0.95 5.62
N GLY A 72 14.69 -1.17 6.40
CA GLY A 72 15.74 -0.18 6.64
C GLY A 72 16.52 0.25 5.39
N LYS A 73 16.42 -0.49 4.27
CA LYS A 73 17.09 -0.17 3.00
C LYS A 73 16.24 0.73 2.10
N MET A 74 14.95 0.87 2.40
CA MET A 74 14.05 1.71 1.60
C MET A 74 14.46 3.18 1.73
N PRO A 75 14.66 3.93 0.62
CA PRO A 75 15.08 5.33 0.69
C PRO A 75 14.07 6.23 1.43
N ASP A 76 14.55 7.31 2.00
CA ASP A 76 13.72 8.23 2.80
C ASP A 76 12.64 8.94 2.00
N GLU A 77 12.80 9.09 0.70
CA GLU A 77 11.77 9.62 -0.18
C GLU A 77 10.53 8.73 -0.26
N TRP A 78 10.67 7.42 0.05
CA TRP A 78 9.55 6.47 0.12
C TRP A 78 8.77 6.55 1.44
N ARG A 79 9.20 7.37 2.37
CA ARG A 79 8.42 7.64 3.58
C ARG A 79 7.04 8.19 3.16
N PRO A 80 5.95 7.65 3.71
CA PRO A 80 4.61 7.90 3.16
C PRO A 80 4.20 9.37 3.06
N ASP A 81 4.62 10.22 3.98
CA ASP A 81 4.34 11.66 3.94
C ASP A 81 5.00 12.37 2.76
N ARG A 82 6.11 11.84 2.23
CA ARG A 82 6.81 12.32 1.03
C ARG A 82 6.25 11.66 -0.24
N ALA A 83 6.13 10.34 -0.21
CA ALA A 83 5.67 9.54 -1.33
C ALA A 83 4.18 9.74 -1.68
N LYS A 84 3.35 10.17 -0.71
CA LYS A 84 1.90 10.31 -0.81
C LYS A 84 1.16 9.00 -1.05
N PHE A 85 1.77 7.90 -0.65
CA PHE A 85 1.15 6.58 -0.55
C PHE A 85 1.81 5.76 0.56
N VAL A 86 1.10 4.79 1.08
CA VAL A 86 1.58 3.88 2.12
C VAL A 86 1.70 2.49 1.52
N LEU A 87 2.89 1.90 1.53
CA LEU A 87 3.08 0.49 1.18
C LEU A 87 3.01 -0.37 2.43
N SER A 88 2.38 -1.53 2.30
CA SER A 88 2.32 -2.56 3.34
C SER A 88 2.48 -3.94 2.73
N LEU A 89 3.18 -4.83 3.42
CA LEU A 89 3.26 -6.24 3.08
C LEU A 89 2.08 -6.97 3.71
N TYR A 90 1.40 -7.79 2.92
CA TYR A 90 0.27 -8.60 3.36
C TYR A 90 0.76 -10.02 3.63
N PRO A 91 0.77 -10.48 4.88
CA PRO A 91 1.41 -11.76 5.22
C PRO A 91 0.68 -12.98 4.67
N GLU A 92 -0.65 -12.90 4.45
CA GLU A 92 -1.45 -14.01 3.96
C GLU A 92 -1.07 -14.47 2.54
N ASN A 93 -0.63 -13.55 1.69
CA ASN A 93 -0.28 -13.82 0.30
C ASN A 93 1.09 -13.29 -0.12
N GLY A 94 1.75 -12.56 0.77
CA GLY A 94 3.03 -11.91 0.49
C GLY A 94 2.96 -10.76 -0.50
N PHE A 95 1.77 -10.26 -0.82
CA PHE A 95 1.59 -9.14 -1.74
C PHE A 95 1.95 -7.82 -1.07
N VAL A 96 2.40 -6.88 -1.88
CA VAL A 96 2.59 -5.50 -1.46
C VAL A 96 1.38 -4.68 -1.90
N TYR A 97 0.68 -4.09 -0.94
CA TYR A 97 -0.42 -3.19 -1.19
C TYR A 97 -0.02 -1.74 -0.92
N GLY A 98 -0.30 -0.88 -1.87
CA GLY A 98 -0.12 0.57 -1.76
C GLY A 98 -1.47 1.27 -1.59
N GLN A 99 -1.64 2.06 -0.54
CA GLN A 99 -2.79 2.94 -0.37
C GLN A 99 -2.38 4.36 -0.72
N VAL A 100 -2.95 4.89 -1.80
CA VAL A 100 -2.62 6.21 -2.34
C VAL A 100 -3.42 7.29 -1.62
N ASP A 101 -2.78 8.41 -1.30
CA ASP A 101 -3.48 9.59 -0.81
C ASP A 101 -4.43 10.13 -1.88
N PRO A 102 -5.75 10.22 -1.62
CA PRO A 102 -6.70 10.80 -2.56
C PRO A 102 -6.37 12.24 -2.96
N GLY A 103 -5.66 12.99 -2.11
CA GLY A 103 -5.17 14.33 -2.42
C GLY A 103 -3.98 14.36 -3.39
N SER A 104 -3.41 13.20 -3.73
CA SER A 104 -2.26 13.08 -4.63
C SER A 104 -2.36 11.79 -5.47
N PRO A 105 -3.42 11.61 -6.27
CA PRO A 105 -3.78 10.33 -6.89
C PRO A 105 -2.74 9.80 -7.88
N ALA A 106 -1.93 10.67 -8.48
CA ALA A 106 -0.88 10.31 -9.42
C ALA A 106 0.51 10.22 -8.80
N ALA A 107 0.67 10.37 -7.48
CA ALA A 107 1.97 10.46 -6.83
C ALA A 107 2.86 9.24 -7.14
N TRP A 108 2.33 8.05 -7.08
CA TRP A 108 3.04 6.80 -7.30
C TRP A 108 3.49 6.56 -8.76
N ARG A 109 2.90 7.32 -9.73
CA ARG A 109 3.25 7.23 -11.15
C ARG A 109 4.48 8.04 -11.54
N ARG A 110 4.97 8.88 -10.65
CA ARG A 110 6.14 9.74 -10.89
C ARG A 110 7.43 9.01 -10.52
N ALA A 111 8.53 9.40 -11.17
CA ALA A 111 9.86 8.99 -10.74
C ALA A 111 10.15 9.53 -9.32
N PRO A 112 10.87 8.79 -8.47
CA PRO A 112 11.44 7.46 -8.73
C PRO A 112 10.47 6.31 -8.39
N TYR A 113 9.24 6.61 -7.97
CA TYR A 113 8.31 5.64 -7.37
C TYR A 113 7.84 4.58 -8.37
N PHE A 114 7.43 4.99 -9.57
CA PHE A 114 6.93 4.03 -10.55
C PHE A 114 7.98 3.00 -10.95
N ASP A 115 9.21 3.45 -11.17
CA ASP A 115 10.32 2.55 -11.52
C ASP A 115 10.66 1.61 -10.35
N GLY A 116 10.64 2.13 -9.13
CA GLY A 116 10.85 1.32 -7.93
C GLY A 116 9.74 0.29 -7.70
N LEU A 117 8.47 0.64 -7.94
CA LEU A 117 7.34 -0.28 -7.86
C LEU A 117 7.43 -1.39 -8.92
N ARG A 118 7.86 -1.06 -10.14
CA ARG A 118 8.12 -2.03 -11.22
C ARG A 118 9.28 -2.96 -10.88
N ALA A 119 10.36 -2.43 -10.32
CA ALA A 119 11.49 -3.23 -9.86
C ALA A 119 11.05 -4.20 -8.74
N MET A 120 10.23 -3.74 -7.80
CA MET A 120 9.62 -4.57 -6.75
C MET A 120 8.72 -5.65 -7.36
N ALA A 121 7.86 -5.30 -8.31
CA ALA A 121 7.01 -6.27 -9.02
C ALA A 121 7.84 -7.33 -9.74
N LYS A 122 8.95 -6.94 -10.40
CA LYS A 122 9.87 -7.86 -11.05
C LYS A 122 10.51 -8.85 -10.07
N ALA A 123 10.85 -8.41 -8.87
CA ALA A 123 11.43 -9.27 -7.84
C ALA A 123 10.40 -10.26 -7.26
N LEU A 124 9.13 -9.86 -7.16
CA LEU A 124 8.08 -10.65 -6.52
C LEU A 124 7.35 -11.63 -7.45
N ILE A 125 7.29 -11.35 -8.75
CA ILE A 125 6.45 -12.09 -9.70
C ILE A 125 6.85 -13.57 -9.84
N ALA A 126 8.13 -13.89 -9.71
CA ALA A 126 8.61 -15.26 -9.76
C ALA A 126 8.05 -16.14 -8.63
N GLU A 127 7.73 -15.52 -7.50
CA GLU A 127 7.11 -16.15 -6.33
C GLU A 127 5.56 -16.05 -6.36
N ARG A 128 4.97 -15.63 -7.48
CA ARG A 128 3.54 -15.35 -7.64
C ARG A 128 3.03 -14.31 -6.64
N ARG A 129 3.89 -13.40 -6.23
CA ARG A 129 3.58 -12.27 -5.37
C ARG A 129 3.47 -11.01 -6.22
N HIS A 130 2.61 -10.10 -5.82
CA HIS A 130 2.25 -8.96 -6.65
C HIS A 130 2.30 -7.64 -5.88
N VAL A 131 2.39 -6.55 -6.63
CA VAL A 131 2.28 -5.18 -6.13
C VAL A 131 0.99 -4.59 -6.67
N LEU A 132 0.11 -4.14 -5.78
CA LEU A 132 -1.15 -3.49 -6.14
C LEU A 132 -1.22 -2.11 -5.49
N MET A 133 -1.61 -1.12 -6.30
CA MET A 133 -1.86 0.24 -5.83
C MET A 133 -3.37 0.50 -5.81
N PHE A 134 -3.86 1.02 -4.68
CA PHE A 134 -5.27 1.34 -4.47
C PHE A 134 -5.46 2.85 -4.31
N LEU A 135 -6.39 3.40 -5.08
CA LEU A 135 -6.94 4.73 -4.88
C LEU A 135 -8.42 4.58 -4.51
N GLY A 136 -8.73 4.65 -3.22
CA GLY A 136 -10.01 4.16 -2.74
C GLY A 136 -10.17 2.66 -3.06
N ASP A 137 -11.20 2.31 -3.83
CA ASP A 137 -11.46 0.94 -4.28
C ASP A 137 -10.89 0.63 -5.67
N ASP A 138 -10.34 1.63 -6.38
CA ASP A 138 -9.76 1.41 -7.69
C ASP A 138 -8.35 0.81 -7.56
N ALA A 139 -8.20 -0.43 -8.02
CA ALA A 139 -6.96 -1.18 -7.95
C ALA A 139 -6.19 -1.15 -9.27
N THR A 140 -4.88 -1.00 -9.17
CA THR A 140 -3.93 -1.11 -10.28
C THR A 140 -2.87 -2.13 -9.92
N LEU A 141 -2.73 -3.16 -10.73
CA LEU A 141 -1.66 -4.15 -10.65
C LEU A 141 -0.40 -3.58 -11.31
N ILE A 142 0.71 -3.61 -10.60
CA ILE A 142 2.00 -3.21 -11.13
C ILE A 142 2.72 -4.45 -11.65
N MET A 143 3.07 -4.41 -12.93
CA MET A 143 3.87 -5.43 -13.62
C MET A 143 5.29 -4.89 -13.86
N PRO A 144 6.26 -5.74 -14.20
CA PRO A 144 7.64 -5.30 -14.47
C PRO A 144 7.77 -4.25 -15.58
N ASP A 145 6.85 -4.25 -16.53
CA ASP A 145 6.88 -3.41 -17.74
C ASP A 145 5.68 -2.46 -17.87
N GLN A 146 4.61 -2.68 -17.11
CA GLN A 146 3.37 -1.91 -17.26
C GLN A 146 2.57 -1.84 -15.95
N ALA A 147 1.48 -1.08 -15.97
CA ALA A 147 0.47 -1.04 -14.91
C ALA A 147 -0.90 -1.40 -15.51
N LEU A 148 -1.61 -2.34 -14.91
CA LEU A 148 -2.88 -2.88 -15.38
C LEU A 148 -4.00 -2.49 -14.43
N SER A 149 -5.03 -1.83 -14.93
CA SER A 149 -6.22 -1.53 -14.12
C SER A 149 -7.03 -2.81 -13.87
N LEU A 150 -7.38 -3.04 -12.62
CA LEU A 150 -8.28 -4.11 -12.18
C LEU A 150 -9.69 -3.57 -11.89
N GLY A 151 -9.88 -2.25 -11.95
CA GLY A 151 -11.15 -1.60 -11.59
C GLY A 151 -11.41 -1.67 -10.08
N LYS A 152 -12.69 -1.67 -9.74
CA LYS A 152 -13.14 -1.74 -8.34
C LYS A 152 -12.87 -3.11 -7.74
N MET A 153 -12.02 -3.16 -6.71
CA MET A 153 -11.77 -4.38 -5.95
C MET A 153 -11.29 -4.07 -4.52
N THR A 154 -11.34 -5.08 -3.70
CA THR A 154 -10.82 -5.07 -2.33
C THR A 154 -9.63 -6.03 -2.22
N THR A 155 -8.94 -6.03 -1.09
CA THR A 155 -7.86 -6.98 -0.79
C THR A 155 -8.34 -8.43 -0.64
N ARG A 156 -9.65 -8.68 -0.65
CA ARG A 156 -10.27 -10.02 -0.59
C ARG A 156 -10.62 -10.58 -1.96
N ASP A 157 -10.68 -9.71 -2.96
CA ASP A 157 -11.00 -10.14 -4.32
C ASP A 157 -9.79 -10.82 -4.95
N ASN A 158 -10.06 -11.80 -5.79
CA ASN A 158 -9.04 -12.44 -6.61
C ASN A 158 -8.98 -11.81 -8.00
N PHE A 159 -7.82 -11.97 -8.62
CA PHE A 159 -7.63 -11.55 -10.01
C PHE A 159 -6.80 -12.59 -10.75
N ARG A 160 -6.94 -12.59 -12.06
CA ARG A 160 -6.20 -13.45 -12.98
C ARG A 160 -5.39 -12.59 -13.92
N ILE A 161 -4.16 -13.01 -14.18
CA ILE A 161 -3.27 -12.42 -15.18
C ILE A 161 -3.22 -13.38 -16.35
N GLU A 162 -3.45 -12.86 -17.54
CA GLU A 162 -3.42 -13.62 -18.79
C GLU A 162 -2.48 -12.96 -19.78
N GLN A 163 -1.69 -13.76 -20.47
CA GLN A 163 -0.93 -13.30 -21.61
C GLN A 163 -1.82 -13.40 -22.86
N VAL A 164 -1.97 -12.30 -23.55
CA VAL A 164 -2.77 -12.21 -24.78
C VAL A 164 -1.82 -11.94 -25.95
N PHE A 165 -1.91 -12.75 -26.99
CA PHE A 165 -1.12 -12.60 -28.18
C PHE A 165 -1.87 -11.75 -29.21
N GLY A 166 -1.31 -10.59 -29.54
CA GLY A 166 -1.86 -9.66 -30.51
C GLY A 166 -0.90 -9.44 -31.70
N PRO A 167 -1.30 -8.63 -32.70
CA PRO A 167 -0.47 -8.34 -33.89
C PRO A 167 0.87 -7.69 -33.57
N GLN A 168 0.99 -7.05 -32.41
CA GLN A 168 2.21 -6.38 -31.95
C GLN A 168 3.02 -7.23 -30.96
N GLY A 169 2.66 -8.51 -30.80
CA GLY A 169 3.30 -9.43 -29.86
C GLY A 169 2.49 -9.69 -28.60
N PRO A 170 3.08 -10.39 -27.63
CA PRO A 170 2.39 -10.72 -26.37
C PRO A 170 2.21 -9.49 -25.50
N THR A 171 1.00 -9.34 -24.96
CA THR A 171 0.66 -8.34 -23.97
C THR A 171 0.04 -9.01 -22.74
N TRP A 172 0.00 -8.31 -21.63
CA TRP A 172 -0.62 -8.80 -20.41
C TRP A 172 -1.98 -8.15 -20.18
N ARG A 173 -2.91 -8.93 -19.74
CA ARG A 173 -4.23 -8.48 -19.29
C ARG A 173 -4.46 -9.00 -17.88
N ALA A 174 -5.08 -8.21 -17.05
CA ALA A 174 -5.52 -8.64 -15.73
C ALA A 174 -7.02 -8.37 -15.59
N ALA A 175 -7.72 -9.28 -14.93
CA ALA A 175 -9.14 -9.15 -14.65
C ALA A 175 -9.46 -9.71 -13.26
N ARG A 176 -10.40 -9.06 -12.58
CA ARG A 176 -10.99 -9.59 -11.34
C ARG A 176 -11.78 -10.86 -11.66
N ILE A 177 -11.72 -11.86 -10.77
CA ILE A 177 -12.48 -13.12 -10.83
C ILE A 177 -13.33 -13.28 -9.58
#